data_3d2bfb0894d74b885817674e97322295
#
_entry.id   3d2bfb0894d74b885817674e97322295
#
_cell.length_a   1.000
_cell.length_b   1.000
_cell.length_c   1.000
_cell.angle_alpha   90.00
_cell.angle_beta   90.00
_cell.angle_gamma   90.00
#
_symmetry.space_group_name_H-M   'P 1'
#
loop_
_entity.id
_entity.type
_entity.pdbx_description
1 polymer ?
#
loop_
_entity_poly.entity_id
_entity_poly.type
_entity_poly.pdbx_seq_one_letter_code
_entity_poly.pdbx_strand_id
1 'polypeptide(L)'
;ESAYKQMLDTKRLFDKLDKRQAYHYKLSFPSNDDVSPEQVMNITDELCSRCFSNYECAYSVHTNTEHLHSHIVFNSVGFDGYKYRYEKGDWQRYIQPVVNDICMKYGLSGLDLDVDENLKLNYRSKKNMNYNSWMKNKGTKVQSSEYTNVMIKKDLDECIAAAHSYDEFVRLMTKKGHVYDDSHKYITVKAPGRKRPARIINFTSDKSTYTKE
;
A
#
# COMPACT_ATOMS: atom_id res chain seq x y z
N GLU A 1 -21.20 13.99 18.37
CA GLU A 1 -20.21 14.77 17.58
C GLU A 1 -19.35 13.82 16.76
N SER A 2 -19.00 14.15 15.49
CA SER A 2 -18.24 13.21 14.66
C SER A 2 -16.75 13.18 15.08
N ALA A 3 -16.11 12.00 15.02
CA ALA A 3 -14.68 11.86 15.29
C ALA A 3 -13.82 12.81 14.43
N TYR A 4 -14.24 13.05 13.17
CA TYR A 4 -13.58 14.03 12.29
C TYR A 4 -13.55 15.44 12.90
N LYS A 5 -14.68 15.89 13.45
CA LYS A 5 -14.79 17.23 14.03
C LYS A 5 -13.92 17.35 15.28
N GLN A 6 -13.94 16.36 16.15
CA GLN A 6 -13.09 16.31 17.35
C GLN A 6 -11.59 16.39 16.97
N MET A 7 -11.14 15.53 16.05
CA MET A 7 -9.77 15.54 15.55
C MET A 7 -9.36 16.87 14.90
N LEU A 8 -10.33 17.55 14.26
CA LEU A 8 -10.10 18.86 13.65
C LEU A 8 -9.96 19.94 14.72
N ASP A 9 -10.81 19.90 15.75
CA ASP A 9 -10.79 20.89 16.84
C ASP A 9 -9.51 20.78 17.67
N THR A 10 -9.00 19.57 17.94
CA THR A 10 -7.67 19.38 18.55
C THR A 10 -6.57 20.02 17.70
N LYS A 11 -6.57 19.83 16.38
CA LYS A 11 -5.60 20.47 15.48
C LYS A 11 -5.69 21.98 15.45
N ARG A 12 -6.91 22.52 15.52
CA ARG A 12 -7.13 23.97 15.61
C ARG A 12 -6.62 24.54 16.92
N LEU A 13 -6.86 23.84 18.03
CA LEU A 13 -6.40 24.27 19.36
C LEU A 13 -4.89 24.49 19.39
N PHE A 14 -4.12 23.66 18.68
CA PHE A 14 -2.66 23.73 18.65
C PHE A 14 -2.09 24.36 17.37
N ASP A 15 -2.92 24.95 16.51
CA ASP A 15 -2.52 25.54 15.21
C ASP A 15 -1.71 24.58 14.33
N LYS A 16 -2.21 23.34 14.18
CA LYS A 16 -1.53 22.23 13.47
C LYS A 16 -2.34 21.70 12.29
N LEU A 17 -3.00 22.57 11.55
CA LEU A 17 -3.82 22.21 10.38
C LEU A 17 -3.02 21.86 9.12
N ASP A 18 -1.71 22.09 9.12
CA ASP A 18 -0.82 21.84 8.00
C ASP A 18 -0.40 20.35 7.87
N LYS A 19 0.16 19.95 6.73
CA LYS A 19 0.78 18.64 6.46
C LYS A 19 -0.18 17.46 6.70
N ARG A 20 0.37 16.33 7.22
CA ARG A 20 -0.41 15.12 7.46
C ARG A 20 -1.46 15.33 8.54
N GLN A 21 -2.70 14.91 8.26
CA GLN A 21 -3.86 15.17 9.11
C GLN A 21 -4.22 13.97 9.98
N ALA A 22 -3.99 12.75 9.52
CA ALA A 22 -4.26 11.53 10.24
C ALA A 22 -3.34 10.40 9.77
N TYR A 23 -3.29 9.35 10.54
CA TYR A 23 -2.65 8.08 10.19
C TYR A 23 -3.72 7.00 10.13
N HIS A 24 -3.47 5.99 9.29
CA HIS A 24 -4.36 4.87 9.13
C HIS A 24 -3.59 3.56 9.22
N TYR A 25 -4.01 2.68 10.12
CA TYR A 25 -3.55 1.32 10.22
C TYR A 25 -4.67 0.34 9.91
N LYS A 26 -4.30 -0.83 9.45
CA LYS A 26 -5.19 -1.96 9.26
C LYS A 26 -4.62 -3.15 10.03
N LEU A 27 -5.40 -3.70 10.95
CA LEU A 27 -5.13 -4.96 11.64
C LEU A 27 -5.99 -6.04 11.01
N SER A 28 -5.37 -7.07 10.44
CA SER A 28 -6.08 -8.15 9.73
C SER A 28 -5.72 -9.50 10.34
N PHE A 29 -6.72 -10.32 10.56
CA PHE A 29 -6.59 -11.65 11.14
C PHE A 29 -6.66 -12.70 10.03
N PRO A 30 -5.79 -13.73 10.04
CA PRO A 30 -5.87 -14.81 9.07
C PRO A 30 -7.14 -15.65 9.29
N SER A 31 -7.64 -16.28 8.23
CA SER A 31 -8.88 -17.07 8.28
C SER A 31 -8.82 -18.33 9.13
N ASN A 32 -7.60 -18.75 9.50
CA ASN A 32 -7.38 -19.88 10.41
C ASN A 32 -7.37 -19.48 11.90
N ASP A 33 -7.38 -18.20 12.20
CA ASP A 33 -7.59 -17.72 13.55
C ASP A 33 -9.10 -17.67 13.84
N ASP A 34 -9.51 -18.42 14.87
CA ASP A 34 -10.91 -18.41 15.35
C ASP A 34 -11.14 -17.16 16.20
N VAL A 35 -11.47 -16.05 15.52
CA VAL A 35 -11.66 -14.75 16.15
C VAL A 35 -13.02 -14.18 15.80
N SER A 36 -13.77 -13.72 16.81
CA SER A 36 -15.05 -13.05 16.61
C SER A 36 -14.89 -11.55 16.32
N PRO A 37 -15.88 -10.90 15.67
CA PRO A 37 -15.86 -9.45 15.48
C PRO A 37 -15.73 -8.66 16.79
N GLU A 38 -16.32 -9.15 17.88
CA GLU A 38 -16.22 -8.54 19.21
C GLU A 38 -14.78 -8.65 19.76
N GLN A 39 -14.14 -9.81 19.61
CA GLN A 39 -12.73 -9.96 19.99
C GLN A 39 -11.82 -9.05 19.17
N VAL A 40 -12.06 -8.91 17.86
CA VAL A 40 -11.31 -7.96 17.01
C VAL A 40 -11.49 -6.53 17.50
N MET A 41 -12.70 -6.15 17.93
CA MET A 41 -12.97 -4.83 18.49
C MET A 41 -12.17 -4.61 19.79
N ASN A 42 -12.21 -5.57 20.71
CA ASN A 42 -11.48 -5.51 21.99
C ASN A 42 -9.94 -5.46 21.79
N ILE A 43 -9.42 -6.25 20.85
CA ILE A 43 -8.00 -6.23 20.47
C ILE A 43 -7.61 -4.87 19.89
N THR A 44 -8.48 -4.29 19.06
CA THR A 44 -8.25 -2.99 18.44
C THR A 44 -8.27 -1.87 19.48
N ASP A 45 -9.20 -1.93 20.43
CA ASP A 45 -9.28 -0.97 21.55
C ASP A 45 -8.03 -1.04 22.43
N GLU A 46 -7.61 -2.26 22.82
CA GLU A 46 -6.39 -2.46 23.61
C GLU A 46 -5.16 -1.95 22.86
N LEU A 47 -5.06 -2.18 21.54
CA LEU A 47 -3.97 -1.67 20.73
C LEU A 47 -3.95 -0.14 20.71
N CYS A 48 -5.10 0.48 20.50
CA CYS A 48 -5.23 1.96 20.51
C CYS A 48 -4.82 2.53 21.87
N SER A 49 -5.28 1.92 22.95
CA SER A 49 -4.98 2.35 24.32
C SER A 49 -3.49 2.23 24.66
N ARG A 50 -2.81 1.18 24.17
CA ARG A 50 -1.39 0.94 24.45
C ARG A 50 -0.45 1.72 23.54
N CYS A 51 -0.79 1.90 22.26
CA CYS A 51 0.11 2.51 21.26
C CYS A 51 -0.22 3.97 20.96
N PHE A 52 -1.48 4.38 21.13
CA PHE A 52 -1.97 5.67 20.66
C PHE A 52 -2.75 6.46 21.72
N SER A 53 -2.52 6.17 23.01
CA SER A 53 -3.26 6.78 24.14
C SER A 53 -3.21 8.31 24.17
N ASN A 54 -2.17 8.91 23.56
CA ASN A 54 -2.04 10.36 23.45
C ASN A 54 -2.78 10.96 22.23
N TYR A 55 -3.49 10.13 21.46
CA TYR A 55 -4.14 10.55 20.21
C TYR A 55 -5.61 10.14 20.21
N GLU A 56 -6.45 10.97 19.58
CA GLU A 56 -7.81 10.57 19.28
C GLU A 56 -7.80 9.46 18.23
N CYS A 57 -8.44 8.36 18.53
CA CYS A 57 -8.58 7.21 17.67
C CYS A 57 -10.05 6.99 17.28
N ALA A 58 -10.26 6.63 16.02
CA ALA A 58 -11.53 6.09 15.54
C ALA A 58 -11.24 4.77 14.82
N TYR A 59 -11.99 3.71 15.13
CA TYR A 59 -11.79 2.41 14.52
C TYR A 59 -13.11 1.69 14.25
N SER A 60 -13.06 0.77 13.30
CA SER A 60 -14.20 -0.07 12.94
C SER A 60 -13.73 -1.47 12.53
N VAL A 61 -14.56 -2.47 12.78
CA VAL A 61 -14.34 -3.85 12.35
C VAL A 61 -15.14 -4.13 11.11
N HIS A 62 -14.50 -4.71 10.10
CA HIS A 62 -15.11 -5.12 8.85
C HIS A 62 -15.28 -6.64 8.83
N THR A 63 -16.55 -7.06 8.62
CA THR A 63 -16.96 -8.47 8.60
C THR A 63 -17.39 -8.95 7.21
N ASN A 64 -17.34 -8.07 6.22
CA ASN A 64 -17.82 -8.31 4.86
C ASN A 64 -16.76 -8.88 3.91
N THR A 65 -15.63 -9.32 4.45
CA THR A 65 -14.52 -9.91 3.69
C THR A 65 -14.15 -11.27 4.27
N GLU A 66 -13.40 -12.07 3.49
CA GLU A 66 -12.92 -13.40 3.89
C GLU A 66 -12.13 -13.40 5.22
N HIS A 67 -11.51 -12.27 5.55
CA HIS A 67 -10.73 -12.09 6.75
C HIS A 67 -11.29 -10.95 7.59
N LEU A 68 -11.54 -11.20 8.85
CA LEU A 68 -11.88 -10.14 9.80
C LEU A 68 -10.72 -9.15 9.89
N HIS A 69 -11.03 -7.87 9.87
CA HIS A 69 -10.02 -6.84 10.03
C HIS A 69 -10.62 -5.57 10.62
N SER A 70 -9.77 -4.83 11.31
CA SER A 70 -10.12 -3.49 11.77
C SER A 70 -9.33 -2.43 11.02
N HIS A 71 -9.97 -1.28 10.82
CA HIS A 71 -9.35 -0.05 10.39
C HIS A 71 -9.24 0.90 11.58
N ILE A 72 -8.05 1.43 11.80
CA ILE A 72 -7.74 2.38 12.87
C ILE A 72 -7.29 3.67 12.21
N VAL A 73 -7.99 4.76 12.50
CA VAL A 73 -7.57 6.11 12.11
C VAL A 73 -7.28 6.87 13.38
N PHE A 74 -6.10 7.47 13.49
CA PHE A 74 -5.78 8.33 14.62
C PHE A 74 -5.30 9.70 14.18
N ASN A 75 -5.56 10.70 15.03
CA ASN A 75 -5.20 12.07 14.78
C ASN A 75 -3.68 12.23 14.65
N SER A 76 -3.23 13.08 13.76
CA SER A 76 -1.80 13.38 13.63
C SER A 76 -1.26 14.28 14.75
N VAL A 77 -2.13 14.90 15.54
CA VAL A 77 -1.78 15.77 16.68
C VAL A 77 -2.30 15.11 17.94
N GLY A 78 -1.41 14.97 18.93
CA GLY A 78 -1.74 14.44 20.24
C GLY A 78 -2.40 15.46 21.14
N PHE A 79 -2.94 15.02 22.27
CA PHE A 79 -3.54 15.87 23.30
C PHE A 79 -2.54 16.84 23.94
N ASP A 80 -1.24 16.58 23.78
CA ASP A 80 -0.13 17.44 24.19
C ASP A 80 0.29 18.47 23.10
N GLY A 81 -0.39 18.45 21.95
CA GLY A 81 -0.11 19.32 20.82
C GLY A 81 1.06 18.89 19.92
N TYR A 82 1.74 17.80 20.23
CA TYR A 82 2.81 17.30 19.37
C TYR A 82 2.24 16.48 18.20
N LYS A 83 2.85 16.67 17.01
CA LYS A 83 2.53 15.82 15.85
C LYS A 83 3.25 14.48 15.94
N TYR A 84 2.51 13.42 15.70
CA TYR A 84 3.09 12.09 15.51
C TYR A 84 4.09 12.12 14.34
N ARG A 85 5.29 11.65 14.58
CA ARG A 85 6.33 11.52 13.56
C ARG A 85 6.62 10.04 13.36
N TYR A 86 6.16 9.52 12.23
CA TYR A 86 6.49 8.16 11.85
C TYR A 86 7.93 8.10 11.31
N GLU A 87 8.74 7.26 11.91
CA GLU A 87 10.06 6.91 11.40
C GLU A 87 10.08 5.50 10.83
N LYS A 88 10.99 5.27 9.89
CA LYS A 88 11.15 3.93 9.31
C LYS A 88 11.56 2.94 10.42
N GLY A 89 10.74 1.90 10.59
CA GLY A 89 10.97 0.87 11.60
C GLY A 89 10.12 1.04 12.87
N ASP A 90 9.35 2.11 13.04
CA ASP A 90 8.50 2.32 14.21
C ASP A 90 7.46 1.21 14.37
N TRP A 91 6.93 0.71 13.24
CA TRP A 91 6.03 -0.43 13.29
C TRP A 91 6.67 -1.61 14.00
N GLN A 92 7.86 -2.02 13.60
CA GLN A 92 8.55 -3.20 14.14
C GLN A 92 9.05 -2.99 15.57
N ARG A 93 9.43 -1.76 15.90
CA ARG A 93 9.97 -1.44 17.23
C ARG A 93 8.90 -1.29 18.29
N TYR A 94 7.79 -0.64 17.95
CA TYR A 94 6.83 -0.16 18.94
C TYR A 94 5.46 -0.77 18.82
N ILE A 95 4.96 -0.99 17.60
CA ILE A 95 3.57 -1.42 17.37
C ILE A 95 3.48 -2.94 17.27
N GLN A 96 4.30 -3.57 16.43
CA GLN A 96 4.27 -5.01 16.23
C GLN A 96 4.48 -5.84 17.50
N PRO A 97 5.41 -5.51 18.41
CA PRO A 97 5.54 -6.24 19.69
C PRO A 97 4.28 -6.16 20.55
N VAL A 98 3.61 -5.00 20.57
CA VAL A 98 2.34 -4.82 21.29
C VAL A 98 1.23 -5.63 20.65
N VAL A 99 1.14 -5.64 19.31
CA VAL A 99 0.18 -6.48 18.57
C VAL A 99 0.40 -7.95 18.90
N ASN A 100 1.65 -8.44 18.88
CA ASN A 100 1.98 -9.82 19.19
C ASN A 100 1.60 -10.19 20.61
N ASP A 101 1.89 -9.33 21.59
CA ASP A 101 1.53 -9.54 22.99
C ASP A 101 0.01 -9.64 23.18
N ILE A 102 -0.75 -8.75 22.53
CA ILE A 102 -2.21 -8.80 22.55
C ILE A 102 -2.71 -10.08 21.86
N CYS A 103 -2.21 -10.43 20.67
CA CYS A 103 -2.61 -11.64 19.97
C CYS A 103 -2.35 -12.90 20.83
N MET A 104 -1.19 -13.01 21.47
CA MET A 104 -0.88 -14.13 22.39
C MET A 104 -1.86 -14.19 23.56
N LYS A 105 -2.23 -13.06 24.14
CA LYS A 105 -3.21 -12.99 25.23
C LYS A 105 -4.58 -13.55 24.81
N TYR A 106 -4.95 -13.38 23.56
CA TYR A 106 -6.21 -13.89 22.99
C TYR A 106 -6.07 -15.26 22.33
N GLY A 107 -4.89 -15.90 22.40
CA GLY A 107 -4.63 -17.22 21.81
C GLY A 107 -4.59 -17.20 20.27
N LEU A 108 -4.28 -16.06 19.67
CA LEU A 108 -4.24 -15.86 18.22
C LEU A 108 -2.80 -15.91 17.69
N SER A 109 -2.68 -16.10 16.38
CA SER A 109 -1.39 -16.07 15.69
C SER A 109 -0.75 -14.69 15.79
N GLY A 110 0.52 -14.65 16.18
CA GLY A 110 1.34 -13.44 16.14
C GLY A 110 1.93 -13.17 14.76
N LEU A 111 2.47 -11.97 14.58
CA LEU A 111 3.27 -11.63 13.42
C LEU A 111 4.73 -12.02 13.66
N ASP A 112 5.35 -12.69 12.67
CA ASP A 112 6.78 -13.00 12.74
C ASP A 112 7.60 -11.71 12.81
N LEU A 113 8.42 -11.59 13.85
CA LEU A 113 9.42 -10.54 13.94
C LEU A 113 10.57 -10.91 12.99
N ASP A 114 10.77 -10.10 11.95
CA ASP A 114 11.91 -10.27 11.04
C ASP A 114 13.16 -9.72 11.75
N VAL A 115 13.88 -10.60 12.42
CA VAL A 115 15.14 -10.30 13.10
C VAL A 115 16.31 -10.90 12.33
N ASP A 116 17.45 -10.21 12.32
CA ASP A 116 18.69 -10.74 11.77
C ASP A 116 19.36 -11.74 12.75
N GLU A 117 20.45 -12.35 12.31
CA GLU A 117 21.26 -13.30 13.11
C GLU A 117 21.80 -12.75 14.44
N ASN A 118 21.81 -11.40 14.59
CA ASN A 118 22.19 -10.70 15.81
C ASN A 118 21.00 -10.23 16.64
N LEU A 119 19.80 -10.78 16.40
CA LEU A 119 18.54 -10.38 17.03
C LEU A 119 18.16 -8.90 16.81
N LYS A 120 18.76 -8.24 15.79
CA LYS A 120 18.36 -6.90 15.39
C LYS A 120 17.17 -7.00 14.46
N LEU A 121 16.15 -6.18 14.74
CA LEU A 121 14.97 -6.10 13.91
C LEU A 121 15.35 -5.70 12.47
N ASN A 122 14.97 -6.52 11.51
CA ASN A 122 15.22 -6.29 10.11
C ASN A 122 14.17 -5.34 9.55
N TYR A 123 14.50 -4.04 9.44
CA TYR A 123 13.61 -3.01 8.90
C TYR A 123 13.50 -3.01 7.37
N ARG A 124 14.20 -3.93 6.69
CA ARG A 124 13.95 -4.15 5.27
C ARG A 124 12.62 -4.87 5.16
N SER A 125 11.57 -4.15 4.80
CA SER A 125 10.34 -4.81 4.36
C SER A 125 10.74 -5.88 3.34
N LYS A 126 10.43 -7.16 3.59
CA LYS A 126 10.32 -8.17 2.53
C LYS A 126 9.60 -7.42 1.42
N LYS A 127 10.18 -7.33 0.21
CA LYS A 127 9.60 -6.59 -0.92
C LYS A 127 8.11 -6.82 -0.87
N ASN A 128 7.33 -5.78 -0.59
CA ASN A 128 5.89 -5.90 -0.51
C ASN A 128 5.46 -6.57 -1.79
N MET A 129 5.06 -7.83 -1.68
CA MET A 129 4.57 -8.57 -2.82
C MET A 129 3.41 -7.73 -3.36
N ASN A 130 3.53 -7.22 -4.59
CA ASN A 130 2.46 -6.42 -5.13
C ASN A 130 1.17 -7.24 -5.11
N TYR A 131 0.03 -6.60 -5.01
CA TYR A 131 -1.28 -7.25 -4.90
C TYR A 131 -1.47 -8.38 -5.92
N ASN A 132 -1.00 -8.22 -7.16
CA ASN A 132 -1.10 -9.22 -8.21
C ASN A 132 -0.25 -10.47 -7.93
N SER A 133 0.95 -10.31 -7.35
CA SER A 133 1.80 -11.43 -6.95
C SER A 133 1.23 -12.17 -5.75
N TRP A 134 0.63 -11.45 -4.81
CA TRP A 134 -0.06 -12.00 -3.67
C TRP A 134 -1.30 -12.81 -4.12
N MET A 135 -2.11 -12.27 -5.03
CA MET A 135 -3.26 -12.97 -5.61
C MET A 135 -2.87 -14.23 -6.39
N LYS A 136 -1.75 -14.21 -7.14
CA LYS A 136 -1.22 -15.38 -7.82
C LYS A 136 -0.83 -16.50 -6.84
N ASN A 137 -0.21 -16.15 -5.72
CA ASN A 137 0.18 -17.11 -4.70
C ASN A 137 -1.03 -17.74 -4.00
N LYS A 138 -2.17 -17.05 -3.94
CA LYS A 138 -3.44 -17.59 -3.43
C LYS A 138 -4.17 -18.51 -4.40
N GLY A 139 -3.63 -18.80 -5.58
CA GLY A 139 -4.29 -19.62 -6.58
C GLY A 139 -5.55 -18.99 -7.19
N THR A 140 -5.86 -17.75 -6.85
CA THR A 140 -6.97 -17.02 -7.44
C THR A 140 -6.56 -16.63 -8.87
N LYS A 141 -7.28 -17.13 -9.88
CA LYS A 141 -7.12 -16.69 -11.27
C LYS A 141 -7.45 -15.19 -11.32
N VAL A 142 -6.43 -14.35 -11.14
CA VAL A 142 -6.56 -12.95 -11.54
C VAL A 142 -6.68 -13.00 -13.06
N GLN A 143 -7.76 -12.48 -13.62
CA GLN A 143 -7.78 -12.05 -15.01
C GLN A 143 -6.76 -10.92 -15.16
N SER A 144 -5.47 -11.27 -15.08
CA SER A 144 -4.41 -10.39 -15.56
C SER A 144 -4.58 -10.37 -17.06
N SER A 145 -4.67 -9.19 -17.67
CA SER A 145 -4.43 -9.09 -19.09
C SER A 145 -3.18 -9.92 -19.38
N GLU A 146 -3.21 -10.77 -20.38
CA GLU A 146 -2.07 -11.61 -20.78
C GLU A 146 -0.80 -10.79 -21.03
N TYR A 147 -0.97 -9.49 -21.27
CA TYR A 147 0.08 -8.51 -21.49
C TYR A 147 0.68 -7.92 -20.20
N THR A 148 1.89 -8.37 -19.87
CA THR A 148 2.68 -7.84 -18.75
C THR A 148 3.48 -6.59 -19.16
N ASN A 149 4.01 -5.82 -18.19
CA ASN A 149 4.92 -4.72 -18.48
C ASN A 149 6.21 -5.17 -19.21
N VAL A 150 6.65 -6.41 -18.98
CA VAL A 150 7.82 -6.99 -19.65
C VAL A 150 7.53 -7.18 -21.14
N MET A 151 6.33 -7.66 -21.49
CA MET A 151 5.93 -7.84 -22.88
C MET A 151 5.77 -6.49 -23.59
N ILE A 152 5.15 -5.50 -22.93
CA ILE A 152 5.05 -4.13 -23.50
C ILE A 152 6.44 -3.54 -23.74
N LYS A 153 7.38 -3.71 -22.79
CA LYS A 153 8.77 -3.26 -22.96
C LYS A 153 9.44 -3.93 -24.15
N LYS A 154 9.28 -5.25 -24.29
CA LYS A 154 9.81 -5.98 -25.43
C LYS A 154 9.26 -5.46 -26.77
N ASP A 155 7.94 -5.25 -26.85
CA ASP A 155 7.30 -4.69 -28.03
C ASP A 155 7.79 -3.26 -28.36
N LEU A 156 7.99 -2.42 -27.33
CA LEU A 156 8.58 -1.09 -27.48
C LEU A 156 9.99 -1.17 -28.08
N ASP A 157 10.86 -1.97 -27.48
CA ASP A 157 12.26 -2.11 -27.90
C ASP A 157 12.34 -2.66 -29.35
N GLU A 158 11.50 -3.64 -29.71
CA GLU A 158 11.40 -4.17 -31.08
C GLU A 158 10.91 -3.12 -32.07
N CYS A 159 9.87 -2.35 -31.72
CA CYS A 159 9.34 -1.31 -32.59
C CYS A 159 10.31 -0.14 -32.78
N ILE A 160 11.05 0.24 -31.71
CA ILE A 160 12.09 1.28 -31.79
C ILE A 160 13.22 0.81 -32.71
N ALA A 161 13.68 -0.44 -32.60
CA ALA A 161 14.74 -0.98 -33.42
C ALA A 161 14.36 -1.13 -34.90
N ALA A 162 13.08 -1.32 -35.21
CA ALA A 162 12.57 -1.51 -36.57
C ALA A 162 12.12 -0.23 -37.27
N ALA A 163 11.84 0.83 -36.53
CA ALA A 163 11.30 2.08 -37.06
C ALA A 163 12.42 3.01 -37.57
N HIS A 164 12.21 3.63 -38.70
CA HIS A 164 13.09 4.66 -39.26
C HIS A 164 12.56 6.09 -39.02
N SER A 165 11.35 6.21 -38.46
CA SER A 165 10.73 7.47 -38.06
C SER A 165 9.77 7.27 -36.89
N TYR A 166 9.44 8.38 -36.20
CA TYR A 166 8.47 8.37 -35.13
C TYR A 166 7.08 7.89 -35.58
N ASP A 167 6.62 8.34 -36.75
CA ASP A 167 5.33 7.92 -37.28
C ASP A 167 5.30 6.42 -37.60
N GLU A 168 6.41 5.88 -38.09
CA GLU A 168 6.55 4.45 -38.33
C GLU A 168 6.55 3.66 -37.02
N PHE A 169 7.23 4.13 -35.99
CA PHE A 169 7.18 3.55 -34.66
C PHE A 169 5.75 3.49 -34.12
N VAL A 170 5.00 4.59 -34.19
CA VAL A 170 3.60 4.62 -33.72
C VAL A 170 2.73 3.64 -34.53
N ARG A 171 2.93 3.54 -35.86
CA ARG A 171 2.24 2.53 -36.68
C ARG A 171 2.56 1.10 -36.28
N LEU A 172 3.82 0.79 -36.00
CA LEU A 172 4.25 -0.55 -35.57
C LEU A 172 3.63 -0.92 -34.21
N MET A 173 3.61 0.01 -33.26
CA MET A 173 2.96 -0.18 -31.97
C MET A 173 1.46 -0.43 -32.14
N THR A 174 0.80 0.35 -32.99
CA THR A 174 -0.63 0.18 -33.31
C THR A 174 -0.90 -1.16 -33.99
N LYS A 175 -0.04 -1.60 -34.92
CA LYS A 175 -0.14 -2.92 -35.57
C LYS A 175 -0.04 -4.08 -34.56
N LYS A 176 0.71 -3.93 -33.49
CA LYS A 176 0.76 -4.87 -32.35
C LYS A 176 -0.45 -4.75 -31.40
N GLY A 177 -1.40 -3.86 -31.69
CA GLY A 177 -2.63 -3.65 -30.93
C GLY A 177 -2.47 -2.74 -29.71
N HIS A 178 -1.35 -2.04 -29.58
CA HIS A 178 -1.16 -1.07 -28.53
C HIS A 178 -1.81 0.27 -28.88
N VAL A 179 -2.39 0.95 -27.87
CA VAL A 179 -2.74 2.36 -27.95
C VAL A 179 -1.62 3.15 -27.30
N TYR A 180 -0.91 3.91 -28.11
CA TYR A 180 0.20 4.77 -27.72
C TYR A 180 -0.31 6.21 -27.59
N ASP A 181 -0.05 6.86 -26.47
CA ASP A 181 -0.49 8.23 -26.19
C ASP A 181 0.67 9.05 -25.60
N ASP A 182 1.05 10.08 -26.35
CA ASP A 182 2.10 11.03 -26.00
C ASP A 182 1.58 12.45 -25.77
N SER A 183 0.28 12.65 -25.74
CA SER A 183 -0.36 13.95 -25.53
C SER A 183 -0.10 14.56 -24.15
N HIS A 184 0.27 13.72 -23.18
CA HIS A 184 0.52 14.12 -21.80
C HIS A 184 2.02 14.27 -21.48
N LYS A 185 2.33 14.82 -20.30
CA LYS A 185 3.71 14.93 -19.78
C LYS A 185 4.49 13.61 -19.83
N TYR A 186 3.83 12.49 -19.59
CA TYR A 186 4.43 11.17 -19.63
C TYR A 186 3.75 10.33 -20.71
N ILE A 187 4.55 9.74 -21.55
CA ILE A 187 4.07 8.83 -22.60
C ILE A 187 3.46 7.59 -21.95
N THR A 188 2.31 7.19 -22.45
CA THR A 188 1.60 6.01 -21.96
C THR A 188 1.32 5.02 -23.10
N VAL A 189 1.32 3.72 -22.75
CA VAL A 189 0.98 2.64 -23.66
C VAL A 189 -0.07 1.75 -23.01
N LYS A 190 -1.17 1.56 -23.71
CA LYS A 190 -2.22 0.63 -23.32
C LYS A 190 -2.17 -0.60 -24.23
N ALA A 191 -1.74 -1.72 -23.67
CA ALA A 191 -1.69 -2.98 -24.39
C ALA A 191 -3.07 -3.64 -24.55
N PRO A 192 -3.24 -4.54 -25.53
CA PRO A 192 -4.47 -5.29 -25.73
C PRO A 192 -4.95 -5.96 -24.43
N GLY A 193 -6.25 -5.87 -24.14
CA GLY A 193 -6.86 -6.46 -22.96
C GLY A 193 -6.56 -5.76 -21.62
N ARG A 194 -5.71 -4.75 -21.57
CA ARG A 194 -5.46 -3.98 -20.34
C ARG A 194 -6.54 -2.93 -20.10
N LYS A 195 -7.00 -2.84 -18.85
CA LYS A 195 -7.96 -1.79 -18.45
C LYS A 195 -7.31 -0.41 -18.33
N ARG A 196 -6.04 -0.33 -17.92
CA ARG A 196 -5.31 0.93 -17.67
C ARG A 196 -4.03 0.99 -18.50
N PRO A 197 -3.68 2.17 -19.05
CA PRO A 197 -2.39 2.38 -19.69
C PRO A 197 -1.24 2.30 -18.67
N ALA A 198 -0.06 1.98 -19.17
CA ALA A 198 1.18 2.00 -18.39
C ALA A 198 2.06 3.17 -18.84
N ARG A 199 2.69 3.87 -17.92
CA ARG A 199 3.70 4.90 -18.23
C ARG A 199 5.00 4.21 -18.61
N ILE A 200 5.51 4.47 -19.80
CA ILE A 200 6.71 3.77 -20.31
C ILE A 200 7.98 4.13 -19.54
N ILE A 201 8.06 5.32 -18.95
CA ILE A 201 9.15 5.74 -18.06
C ILE A 201 9.38 4.81 -16.86
N ASN A 202 8.39 3.98 -16.51
CA ASN A 202 8.49 3.03 -15.41
C ASN A 202 9.06 1.67 -15.83
N PHE A 203 9.37 1.47 -17.11
CA PHE A 203 9.87 0.18 -17.62
C PHE A 203 11.38 0.03 -17.53
N THR A 204 12.08 1.11 -17.29
CA THR A 204 13.54 1.15 -17.12
C THR A 204 13.94 1.93 -15.88
N SER A 205 15.12 1.66 -15.36
CA SER A 205 15.75 2.45 -14.30
C SER A 205 16.29 3.79 -14.81
N ASP A 206 16.69 3.84 -16.07
CA ASP A 206 17.08 5.07 -16.76
C ASP A 206 15.86 5.76 -17.34
N LYS A 207 15.46 6.86 -16.72
CA LYS A 207 14.28 7.63 -17.10
C LYS A 207 14.45 8.42 -18.40
N SER A 208 15.66 8.51 -18.95
CA SER A 208 15.94 9.17 -20.22
C SER A 208 15.69 8.27 -21.43
N THR A 209 15.55 6.95 -21.23
CA THR A 209 15.49 5.96 -22.33
C THR A 209 14.26 6.09 -23.23
N TYR A 210 13.13 6.57 -22.69
CA TYR A 210 11.87 6.69 -23.42
C TYR A 210 11.31 8.11 -23.30
N THR A 211 12.05 9.11 -23.79
CA THR A 211 11.63 10.50 -23.84
C THR A 211 11.17 10.88 -25.26
N LYS A 212 10.55 12.04 -25.40
CA LYS A 212 10.13 12.57 -26.71
C LYS A 212 11.27 13.22 -27.50
N GLU A 213 12.44 13.37 -26.89
CA GLU A 213 13.63 13.97 -27.50
C GLU A 213 14.50 12.92 -28.17
#